data_ba61c193ed7ed06a0a3457d704fbbc8e
#
_entry.id   ba61c193ed7ed06a0a3457d704fbbc8e
#
_cell.length_a   1.000
_cell.length_b   1.000
_cell.length_c   1.000
_cell.angle_alpha   90.00
_cell.angle_beta   90.00
_cell.angle_gamma   90.00
#
_symmetry.space_group_name_H-M   'P 1'
#
loop_
_entity.id
_entity.type
_entity.pdbx_description
1 polymer ?
#
loop_
_entity_poly.entity_id
_entity_poly.type
_entity_poly.pdbx_seq_one_letter_code
_entity_poly.pdbx_strand_id
1 'polypeptide(L)'
;MYDELELDKLGDRKTALFLIMSDTDSTFNFLISMIYTQLFNLLCDKADDQYGGKLPVHVRCLIDECANIGQIPQLEKLVATICSREISACLVLQTRSQLKAIYKDNADTIVGNMDSQIFLGGSEPTTLKDLAEALGKETIDSYNNSDTRGNSPSYGTNYQKLGHELMSRDELAVLDGGKCILQLRGVRPFLSDKYDLTQHPNYKYTSDYDPKNALDIEKFLNRKEKIHPDDTFIMVDTDSLPPA
;
A
#
# COMPACT_ATOMS: atom_id res chain seq x y z
N MET A 1 18.18 13.55 26.47
CA MET A 1 17.08 13.35 25.53
C MET A 1 17.21 11.93 25.04
N TYR A 2 16.27 11.06 25.36
CA TYR A 2 16.32 9.64 25.02
C TYR A 2 15.54 9.46 23.71
N ASP A 3 16.12 8.77 22.71
CA ASP A 3 15.41 8.34 21.52
C ASP A 3 14.84 6.94 21.78
N GLU A 4 13.51 6.89 22.03
CA GLU A 4 12.82 5.63 22.29
C GLU A 4 12.36 4.92 21.01
N LEU A 5 12.27 5.65 19.89
CA LEU A 5 11.81 5.07 18.63
C LEU A 5 12.90 4.30 17.90
N GLU A 6 14.17 4.67 18.08
CA GLU A 6 15.33 4.02 17.47
C GLU A 6 15.12 3.71 15.97
N LEU A 7 14.59 4.69 15.22
CA LEU A 7 14.26 4.54 13.79
C LEU A 7 15.48 4.12 12.96
N ASP A 8 16.66 4.52 13.40
CA ASP A 8 17.93 4.19 12.76
C ASP A 8 18.29 2.70 12.90
N LYS A 9 17.69 1.95 13.84
CA LYS A 9 17.93 0.53 14.04
C LYS A 9 17.00 -0.38 13.22
N LEU A 10 15.97 0.19 12.60
CA LEU A 10 15.19 -0.54 11.62
C LEU A 10 16.09 -0.91 10.44
N GLY A 11 16.05 -2.16 10.01
CA GLY A 11 16.95 -2.65 8.96
C GLY A 11 18.24 -3.31 9.44
N ASP A 12 18.64 -3.14 10.71
CA ASP A 12 19.79 -3.86 11.30
C ASP A 12 19.37 -5.24 11.81
N ARG A 13 18.19 -5.31 12.38
CA ARG A 13 17.62 -6.52 12.97
C ARG A 13 16.13 -6.64 12.67
N LYS A 14 15.59 -7.85 12.81
CA LYS A 14 14.14 -8.08 12.66
C LYS A 14 13.38 -7.31 13.73
N THR A 15 12.71 -6.24 13.33
CA THR A 15 11.95 -5.34 14.20
C THR A 15 10.60 -5.06 13.57
N ALA A 16 9.56 -4.91 14.38
CA ALA A 16 8.25 -4.44 13.94
C ALA A 16 7.92 -3.14 14.70
N LEU A 17 7.70 -2.06 13.96
CA LEU A 17 7.23 -0.78 14.47
C LEU A 17 5.77 -0.60 14.07
N PHE A 18 4.90 -0.33 15.05
CA PHE A 18 3.49 -0.04 14.83
C PHE A 18 3.22 1.43 15.12
N LEU A 19 2.76 2.16 14.10
CA LEU A 19 2.32 3.55 14.22
C LEU A 19 0.80 3.54 14.17
N ILE A 20 0.17 3.74 15.32
CA ILE A 20 -1.29 3.73 15.45
C ILE A 20 -1.78 5.16 15.52
N MET A 21 -2.71 5.53 14.64
CA MET A 21 -3.34 6.85 14.59
C MET A 21 -4.86 6.72 14.64
N SER A 22 -5.52 7.80 15.02
CA SER A 22 -6.99 7.87 15.01
C SER A 22 -7.49 8.08 13.57
N ASP A 23 -8.55 7.36 13.20
CA ASP A 23 -9.22 7.52 11.90
C ASP A 23 -10.07 8.80 11.84
N THR A 24 -10.47 9.31 13.00
CA THR A 24 -11.41 10.44 13.11
C THR A 24 -10.74 11.76 13.45
N ASP A 25 -9.52 11.74 13.99
CA ASP A 25 -8.78 12.94 14.39
C ASP A 25 -7.51 13.12 13.56
N SER A 26 -7.51 14.11 12.69
CA SER A 26 -6.39 14.44 11.81
C SER A 26 -5.35 15.37 12.44
N THR A 27 -5.54 15.79 13.70
CA THR A 27 -4.70 16.80 14.36
C THR A 27 -3.21 16.41 14.38
N PHE A 28 -2.92 15.12 14.54
CA PHE A 28 -1.56 14.61 14.68
C PHE A 28 -1.01 13.91 13.42
N ASN A 29 -1.73 13.95 12.31
CA ASN A 29 -1.30 13.28 11.06
C ASN A 29 0.06 13.79 10.56
N PHE A 30 0.37 15.06 10.80
CA PHE A 30 1.67 15.64 10.45
C PHE A 30 2.84 14.96 11.17
N LEU A 31 2.64 14.44 12.39
CA LEU A 31 3.68 13.69 13.11
C LEU A 31 4.02 12.39 12.39
N ILE A 32 3.02 11.67 11.91
CA ILE A 32 3.23 10.44 11.16
C ILE A 32 3.97 10.71 9.86
N SER A 33 3.55 11.76 9.12
CA SER A 33 4.26 12.19 7.91
C SER A 33 5.73 12.54 8.19
N MET A 34 5.99 13.18 9.33
CA MET A 34 7.34 13.54 9.77
C MET A 34 8.17 12.30 10.13
N ILE A 35 7.56 11.32 10.83
CA ILE A 35 8.20 10.04 11.16
C ILE A 35 8.59 9.29 9.87
N TYR A 36 7.69 9.18 8.89
CA TYR A 36 8.02 8.55 7.61
C TYR A 36 9.15 9.27 6.86
N THR A 37 9.12 10.60 6.86
CA THR A 37 10.18 11.40 6.24
C THR A 37 11.54 11.13 6.88
N GLN A 38 11.60 11.13 8.21
CA GLN A 38 12.82 10.82 8.95
C GLN A 38 13.26 9.37 8.74
N LEU A 39 12.32 8.43 8.81
CA LEU A 39 12.58 7.01 8.61
C LEU A 39 13.23 6.74 7.26
N PHE A 40 12.63 7.23 6.16
CA PHE A 40 13.18 7.01 4.83
C PHE A 40 14.56 7.64 4.67
N ASN A 41 14.78 8.86 5.16
CA ASN A 41 16.08 9.51 5.10
C ASN A 41 17.14 8.73 5.90
N LEU A 42 16.84 8.39 7.16
CA LEU A 42 17.77 7.64 8.02
C LEU A 42 18.12 6.28 7.42
N LEU A 43 17.14 5.55 6.89
CA LEU A 43 17.38 4.24 6.30
C LEU A 43 18.17 4.32 4.99
N CYS A 44 17.91 5.34 4.16
CA CYS A 44 18.67 5.55 2.92
C CYS A 44 20.12 5.92 3.23
N ASP A 45 20.35 6.92 4.10
CA ASP A 45 21.68 7.36 4.51
C ASP A 45 22.45 6.19 5.14
N LYS A 46 21.81 5.42 5.99
CA LYS A 46 22.42 4.26 6.62
C LYS A 46 22.78 3.16 5.63
N ALA A 47 21.90 2.88 4.67
CA ALA A 47 22.19 1.91 3.61
C ALA A 47 23.40 2.34 2.79
N ASP A 48 23.49 3.63 2.44
CA ASP A 48 24.57 4.15 1.60
C ASP A 48 25.88 4.26 2.38
N ASP A 49 25.88 4.85 3.59
CA ASP A 49 27.08 5.17 4.34
C ASP A 49 27.67 3.99 5.12
N GLN A 50 26.81 3.09 5.64
CA GLN A 50 27.27 2.03 6.55
C GLN A 50 27.28 0.66 5.88
N TYR A 51 26.36 0.39 4.94
CA TYR A 51 26.14 -0.93 4.38
C TYR A 51 26.46 -1.05 2.88
N GLY A 52 27.09 -0.02 2.28
CA GLY A 52 27.49 -0.07 0.87
C GLY A 52 26.32 -0.15 -0.11
N GLY A 53 25.19 0.47 0.25
CA GLY A 53 24.03 0.67 -0.61
C GLY A 53 22.81 -0.22 -0.32
N LYS A 54 22.90 -1.16 0.65
CA LYS A 54 21.78 -2.06 0.97
C LYS A 54 21.70 -2.37 2.46
N LEU A 55 20.52 -2.28 3.03
CA LEU A 55 20.27 -2.69 4.40
C LEU A 55 20.43 -4.22 4.58
N PRO A 56 20.95 -4.70 5.72
CA PRO A 56 21.10 -6.12 6.00
C PRO A 56 19.77 -6.85 6.19
N VAL A 57 18.74 -6.15 6.64
CA VAL A 57 17.37 -6.67 6.77
C VAL A 57 16.43 -5.80 5.96
N HIS A 58 15.62 -6.43 5.11
CA HIS A 58 14.63 -5.73 4.30
C HIS A 58 13.61 -5.01 5.19
N VAL A 59 13.38 -3.72 4.94
CA VAL A 59 12.38 -2.91 5.64
C VAL A 59 11.17 -2.72 4.74
N ARG A 60 10.01 -3.21 5.19
CA ARG A 60 8.74 -3.01 4.50
C ARG A 60 7.89 -2.01 5.26
N CYS A 61 7.58 -0.90 4.63
CA CYS A 61 6.62 0.08 5.14
C CYS A 61 5.23 -0.26 4.60
N LEU A 62 4.34 -0.74 5.46
CA LEU A 62 2.93 -0.97 5.13
C LEU A 62 2.14 0.24 5.61
N ILE A 63 1.65 1.03 4.67
CA ILE A 63 0.96 2.30 4.94
C ILE A 63 -0.51 2.10 4.60
N ASP A 64 -1.26 1.70 5.62
CA ASP A 64 -2.70 1.57 5.51
C ASP A 64 -3.35 2.95 5.52
N GLU A 65 -4.42 3.12 4.75
CA GLU A 65 -5.11 4.41 4.56
C GLU A 65 -4.14 5.58 4.30
N CYS A 66 -3.22 5.40 3.37
CA CYS A 66 -2.15 6.35 3.05
C CYS A 66 -2.65 7.79 2.84
N ALA A 67 -3.89 7.96 2.41
CA ALA A 67 -4.50 9.28 2.27
C ALA A 67 -4.73 10.00 3.60
N ASN A 68 -4.93 9.28 4.70
CA ASN A 68 -5.23 9.87 6.00
C ASN A 68 -3.98 10.42 6.70
N ILE A 69 -2.80 9.93 6.32
CA ILE A 69 -1.52 10.37 6.92
C ILE A 69 -1.15 11.81 6.49
N GLY A 70 -1.77 12.30 5.41
CA GLY A 70 -1.36 13.52 4.75
C GLY A 70 -0.21 13.30 3.77
N GLN A 71 0.41 14.40 3.33
CA GLN A 71 1.48 14.32 2.34
C GLN A 71 2.81 13.94 3.00
N ILE A 72 3.40 12.82 2.58
CA ILE A 72 4.81 12.51 2.86
C ILE A 72 5.65 13.28 1.82
N PRO A 73 6.50 14.23 2.24
CA PRO A 73 7.30 15.03 1.33
C PRO A 73 8.16 14.16 0.39
N GLN A 74 8.15 14.49 -0.90
CA GLN A 74 8.95 13.83 -1.93
C GLN A 74 8.73 12.30 -2.06
N LEU A 75 7.55 11.80 -1.68
CA LEU A 75 7.25 10.37 -1.78
C LEU A 75 7.47 9.83 -3.19
N GLU A 76 7.15 10.62 -4.24
CA GLU A 76 7.36 10.25 -5.65
C GLU A 76 8.83 9.94 -5.97
N LYS A 77 9.77 10.62 -5.32
CA LYS A 77 11.21 10.35 -5.47
C LYS A 77 11.66 9.18 -4.61
N LEU A 78 11.14 9.11 -3.39
CA LEU A 78 11.46 8.04 -2.46
C LEU A 78 11.09 6.67 -3.04
N VAL A 79 9.87 6.48 -3.52
CA VAL A 79 9.42 5.19 -4.08
C VAL A 79 10.22 4.75 -5.31
N ALA A 80 10.84 5.71 -6.03
CA ALA A 80 11.70 5.39 -7.16
C ALA A 80 13.09 4.89 -6.74
N THR A 81 13.55 5.18 -5.52
CA THR A 81 14.94 4.96 -5.11
C THR A 81 15.12 3.95 -3.98
N ILE A 82 14.13 3.79 -3.10
CA ILE A 82 14.25 2.97 -1.89
C ILE A 82 14.43 1.47 -2.18
N CYS A 83 13.89 0.98 -3.31
CA CYS A 83 13.93 -0.44 -3.65
C CYS A 83 15.37 -0.98 -3.74
N SER A 84 16.30 -0.20 -4.30
CA SER A 84 17.71 -0.59 -4.40
C SER A 84 18.40 -0.77 -3.04
N ARG A 85 17.85 -0.17 -1.97
CA ARG A 85 18.38 -0.17 -0.61
C ARG A 85 17.74 -1.19 0.33
N GLU A 86 17.00 -2.16 -0.22
CA GLU A 86 16.23 -3.15 0.54
C GLU A 86 15.11 -2.49 1.38
N ILE A 87 14.50 -1.43 0.85
CA ILE A 87 13.33 -0.78 1.45
C ILE A 87 12.18 -0.86 0.46
N SER A 88 10.99 -1.23 0.93
CA SER A 88 9.77 -1.24 0.12
C SER A 88 8.62 -0.51 0.81
N ALA A 89 7.77 0.12 0.01
CA ALA A 89 6.54 0.75 0.48
C ALA A 89 5.33 0.04 -0.13
N CYS A 90 4.33 -0.24 0.69
CA CYS A 90 3.03 -0.71 0.28
C CYS A 90 2.00 0.36 0.69
N LEU A 91 1.40 1.00 -0.31
CA LEU A 91 0.41 2.06 -0.09
C LEU A 91 -0.99 1.46 -0.28
N VAL A 92 -1.80 1.50 0.76
CA VAL A 92 -3.21 1.08 0.69
C VAL A 92 -4.09 2.32 0.58
N LEU A 93 -4.97 2.32 -0.40
CA LEU A 93 -5.84 3.43 -0.75
C LEU A 93 -7.26 2.92 -0.99
N GLN A 94 -8.25 3.68 -0.62
CA GLN A 94 -9.63 3.39 -0.98
C GLN A 94 -9.91 3.74 -2.44
N THR A 95 -9.32 4.84 -2.93
CA THR A 95 -9.47 5.32 -4.31
C THR A 95 -8.20 6.01 -4.82
N ARG A 96 -7.99 6.00 -6.14
CA ARG A 96 -6.90 6.78 -6.76
C ARG A 96 -7.10 8.29 -6.64
N SER A 97 -8.34 8.74 -6.61
CA SER A 97 -8.64 10.17 -6.45
C SER A 97 -8.16 10.73 -5.10
N GLN A 98 -8.12 9.92 -4.03
CA GLN A 98 -7.51 10.34 -2.76
C GLN A 98 -6.02 10.65 -2.92
N LEU A 99 -5.28 9.80 -3.64
CA LEU A 99 -3.87 10.06 -3.91
C LEU A 99 -3.66 11.32 -4.75
N LYS A 100 -4.51 11.51 -5.78
CA LYS A 100 -4.48 12.73 -6.62
C LYS A 100 -4.82 14.00 -5.85
N ALA A 101 -5.71 13.92 -4.87
CA ALA A 101 -6.04 15.07 -4.02
C ALA A 101 -4.84 15.56 -3.19
N ILE A 102 -4.00 14.64 -2.71
CA ILE A 102 -2.84 14.93 -1.85
C ILE A 102 -1.61 15.29 -2.69
N TYR A 103 -1.26 14.45 -3.67
CA TYR A 103 0.00 14.54 -4.41
C TYR A 103 -0.14 15.23 -5.77
N LYS A 104 -1.37 15.60 -6.19
CA LYS A 104 -1.66 16.28 -7.45
C LYS A 104 -0.98 15.55 -8.63
N ASP A 105 -0.19 16.24 -9.42
CA ASP A 105 0.49 15.70 -10.61
C ASP A 105 1.51 14.62 -10.28
N ASN A 106 2.04 14.61 -9.04
CA ASN A 106 2.98 13.58 -8.59
C ASN A 106 2.31 12.22 -8.30
N ALA A 107 0.99 12.17 -8.18
CA ALA A 107 0.26 10.94 -7.91
C ALA A 107 0.49 9.88 -9.01
N ASP A 108 0.47 10.28 -10.27
CA ASP A 108 0.70 9.37 -11.39
C ASP A 108 2.16 8.86 -11.42
N THR A 109 3.11 9.69 -10.99
CA THR A 109 4.52 9.28 -10.82
C THR A 109 4.66 8.25 -9.70
N ILE A 110 3.98 8.44 -8.56
CA ILE A 110 3.97 7.45 -7.47
C ILE A 110 3.44 6.12 -7.97
N VAL A 111 2.26 6.11 -8.59
CA VAL A 111 1.64 4.88 -9.13
C VAL A 111 2.53 4.22 -10.18
N GLY A 112 3.15 5.00 -11.07
CA GLY A 112 4.05 4.51 -12.12
C GLY A 112 5.34 3.87 -11.60
N ASN A 113 5.77 4.22 -10.39
CA ASN A 113 6.93 3.62 -9.74
C ASN A 113 6.60 2.36 -8.92
N MET A 114 5.31 2.03 -8.76
CA MET A 114 4.91 0.79 -8.09
C MET A 114 5.03 -0.39 -9.04
N ASP A 115 5.82 -1.39 -8.67
CA ASP A 115 6.01 -2.61 -9.47
C ASP A 115 4.79 -3.54 -9.42
N SER A 116 4.00 -3.45 -8.37
CA SER A 116 2.83 -4.28 -8.13
C SER A 116 1.64 -3.42 -7.76
N GLN A 117 0.49 -3.66 -8.41
CA GLN A 117 -0.78 -3.02 -8.09
C GLN A 117 -1.84 -4.10 -7.92
N ILE A 118 -2.61 -4.02 -6.84
CA ILE A 118 -3.70 -4.95 -6.56
C ILE A 118 -5.00 -4.15 -6.45
N PHE A 119 -5.97 -4.50 -7.28
CA PHE A 119 -7.33 -3.99 -7.18
C PHE A 119 -8.22 -5.00 -6.47
N LEU A 120 -8.77 -4.60 -5.34
CA LEU A 120 -9.58 -5.44 -4.48
C LEU A 120 -11.09 -5.22 -4.65
N GLY A 121 -11.49 -4.45 -5.64
CA GLY A 121 -12.86 -4.02 -5.85
C GLY A 121 -13.07 -2.55 -5.48
N GLY A 122 -14.17 -1.99 -5.95
CA GLY A 122 -14.54 -0.59 -5.72
C GLY A 122 -15.37 -0.05 -6.88
N SER A 123 -16.04 1.07 -6.66
CA SER A 123 -16.95 1.67 -7.63
C SER A 123 -16.59 3.11 -8.03
N GLU A 124 -15.41 3.59 -7.60
CA GLU A 124 -14.98 4.97 -7.90
C GLU A 124 -14.60 5.12 -9.39
N PRO A 125 -15.26 6.02 -10.13
CA PRO A 125 -15.18 6.05 -11.60
C PRO A 125 -13.77 6.30 -12.14
N THR A 126 -12.96 7.12 -11.47
CA THR A 126 -11.59 7.41 -11.92
C THR A 126 -10.69 6.19 -11.79
N THR A 127 -10.77 5.47 -10.66
CA THR A 127 -10.04 4.23 -10.43
C THR A 127 -10.44 3.16 -11.45
N LEU A 128 -11.74 2.99 -11.71
CA LEU A 128 -12.22 2.02 -12.69
C LEU A 128 -11.78 2.36 -14.12
N LYS A 129 -11.80 3.65 -14.47
CA LYS A 129 -11.33 4.12 -15.78
C LYS A 129 -9.85 3.83 -15.97
N ASP A 130 -9.01 4.25 -15.01
CA ASP A 130 -7.56 4.08 -15.07
C ASP A 130 -7.20 2.58 -15.11
N LEU A 131 -7.94 1.74 -14.40
CA LEU A 131 -7.74 0.30 -14.39
C LEU A 131 -8.14 -0.34 -15.73
N ALA A 132 -9.32 -0.01 -16.29
CA ALA A 132 -9.76 -0.52 -17.60
C ALA A 132 -8.77 -0.15 -18.70
N GLU A 133 -8.26 1.09 -18.70
CA GLU A 133 -7.23 1.53 -19.65
C GLU A 133 -5.91 0.76 -19.48
N ALA A 134 -5.50 0.50 -18.23
CA ALA A 134 -4.27 -0.24 -17.91
C ALA A 134 -4.36 -1.74 -18.26
N LEU A 135 -5.55 -2.35 -18.17
CA LEU A 135 -5.80 -3.73 -18.60
C LEU A 135 -5.68 -3.88 -20.12
N GLY A 136 -6.00 -2.82 -20.87
CA GLY A 136 -5.90 -2.78 -22.31
C GLY A 136 -7.10 -3.37 -23.04
N LYS A 137 -6.88 -3.70 -24.31
CA LYS A 137 -7.94 -4.18 -25.22
C LYS A 137 -7.52 -5.50 -25.89
N GLU A 138 -8.48 -6.35 -26.11
CA GLU A 138 -8.37 -7.51 -27.00
C GLU A 138 -9.00 -7.22 -28.35
N THR A 139 -8.55 -7.94 -29.37
CA THR A 139 -9.15 -7.84 -30.70
C THR A 139 -10.19 -8.92 -30.85
N ILE A 140 -11.44 -8.49 -31.04
CA ILE A 140 -12.53 -9.40 -31.39
C ILE A 140 -12.87 -9.31 -32.86
N ASP A 141 -13.16 -10.45 -33.49
CA ASP A 141 -13.67 -10.53 -34.83
C ASP A 141 -15.20 -10.37 -34.80
N SER A 142 -15.71 -9.29 -35.39
CA SER A 142 -17.15 -9.03 -35.52
C SER A 142 -17.59 -9.32 -36.94
N TYR A 143 -18.67 -10.09 -37.05
CA TYR A 143 -19.30 -10.43 -38.33
C TYR A 143 -20.61 -9.67 -38.45
N ASN A 144 -20.70 -8.85 -39.46
CA ASN A 144 -21.97 -8.15 -39.78
C ASN A 144 -22.53 -8.75 -41.06
N ASN A 145 -23.64 -9.48 -40.96
CA ASN A 145 -24.37 -10.02 -42.10
C ASN A 145 -25.40 -9.01 -42.57
N SER A 146 -25.27 -8.49 -43.76
CA SER A 146 -26.28 -7.67 -44.40
C SER A 146 -27.06 -8.53 -45.40
N ASP A 147 -28.36 -8.65 -45.15
CA ASP A 147 -29.32 -9.32 -46.05
C ASP A 147 -30.20 -8.24 -46.69
N THR A 148 -30.00 -7.98 -47.98
CA THR A 148 -30.83 -7.03 -48.73
C THR A 148 -31.90 -7.79 -49.49
N ARG A 149 -33.15 -7.66 -49.03
CA ARG A 149 -34.35 -8.23 -49.66
C ARG A 149 -34.90 -7.24 -50.68
N GLY A 150 -34.54 -7.40 -51.94
CA GLY A 150 -35.00 -6.61 -53.06
C GLY A 150 -35.02 -7.45 -54.34
N ASN A 151 -35.34 -6.83 -55.50
CA ASN A 151 -35.39 -7.52 -56.82
C ASN A 151 -34.04 -8.17 -57.22
N SER A 152 -32.97 -7.93 -56.50
CA SER A 152 -31.68 -8.61 -56.60
C SER A 152 -31.17 -8.86 -55.20
N PRO A 153 -31.42 -10.07 -54.62
CA PRO A 153 -30.94 -10.41 -53.28
C PRO A 153 -29.40 -10.46 -53.28
N SER A 154 -28.80 -9.72 -52.33
CA SER A 154 -27.33 -9.70 -52.13
C SER A 154 -27.03 -10.06 -50.68
N TYR A 155 -26.16 -11.04 -50.49
CA TYR A 155 -25.62 -11.44 -49.20
C TYR A 155 -24.19 -10.90 -49.10
N GLY A 156 -23.95 -10.03 -48.11
CA GLY A 156 -22.62 -9.51 -47.82
C GLY A 156 -22.26 -9.84 -46.41
N THR A 157 -21.11 -10.50 -46.17
CA THR A 157 -20.52 -10.65 -44.84
C THR A 157 -19.39 -9.65 -44.75
N ASN A 158 -19.51 -8.70 -43.83
CA ASN A 158 -18.48 -7.72 -43.56
C ASN A 158 -17.69 -8.13 -42.32
N TYR A 159 -16.40 -8.30 -42.51
CA TYR A 159 -15.44 -8.63 -41.44
C TYR A 159 -14.91 -7.32 -40.85
N GLN A 160 -15.10 -7.15 -39.54
CA GLN A 160 -14.50 -6.04 -38.80
C GLN A 160 -13.73 -6.56 -37.59
N LYS A 161 -12.50 -6.10 -37.44
CA LYS A 161 -11.74 -6.28 -36.21
C LYS A 161 -11.97 -5.08 -35.31
N LEU A 162 -12.56 -5.34 -34.16
CA LEU A 162 -12.85 -4.32 -33.13
C LEU A 162 -11.97 -4.56 -31.91
N GLY A 163 -11.42 -3.46 -31.39
CA GLY A 163 -10.77 -3.52 -30.08
C GLY A 163 -11.82 -3.48 -28.96
N HIS A 164 -11.95 -4.58 -28.22
CA HIS A 164 -12.82 -4.68 -27.04
C HIS A 164 -11.99 -4.53 -25.79
N GLU A 165 -12.46 -3.77 -24.80
CA GLU A 165 -11.77 -3.67 -23.50
C GLU A 165 -11.70 -5.07 -22.85
N LEU A 166 -10.54 -5.44 -22.30
CA LEU A 166 -10.36 -6.75 -21.66
C LEU A 166 -11.33 -6.92 -20.48
N MET A 167 -11.55 -5.85 -19.73
CA MET A 167 -12.65 -5.68 -18.78
C MET A 167 -13.13 -4.22 -18.84
N SER A 168 -14.40 -4.04 -19.06
CA SER A 168 -15.02 -2.72 -19.07
C SER A 168 -15.16 -2.17 -17.65
N ARG A 169 -15.41 -0.85 -17.55
CA ARG A 169 -15.66 -0.21 -16.24
C ARG A 169 -16.84 -0.81 -15.50
N ASP A 170 -17.87 -1.20 -16.24
CA ASP A 170 -19.09 -1.78 -15.67
C ASP A 170 -18.82 -3.19 -15.11
N GLU A 171 -18.01 -3.99 -15.80
CA GLU A 171 -17.56 -5.30 -15.32
C GLU A 171 -16.66 -5.19 -14.08
N LEU A 172 -15.76 -4.22 -14.07
CA LEU A 172 -14.90 -3.94 -12.93
C LEU A 172 -15.70 -3.47 -11.70
N ALA A 173 -16.77 -2.68 -11.91
CA ALA A 173 -17.61 -2.20 -10.82
C ALA A 173 -18.41 -3.30 -10.12
N VAL A 174 -18.69 -4.39 -10.84
CA VAL A 174 -19.43 -5.56 -10.32
C VAL A 174 -18.49 -6.75 -10.06
N LEU A 175 -17.19 -6.53 -9.99
CA LEU A 175 -16.23 -7.59 -9.70
C LEU A 175 -16.61 -8.33 -8.42
N ASP A 176 -16.63 -9.65 -8.49
CA ASP A 176 -16.95 -10.51 -7.34
C ASP A 176 -16.10 -10.18 -6.13
N GLY A 177 -16.72 -10.07 -4.96
CA GLY A 177 -16.05 -9.70 -3.71
C GLY A 177 -14.92 -10.64 -3.29
N GLY A 178 -14.91 -11.88 -3.77
CA GLY A 178 -13.82 -12.85 -3.56
C GLY A 178 -12.70 -12.76 -4.57
N LYS A 179 -12.81 -11.90 -5.60
CA LYS A 179 -11.80 -11.74 -6.66
C LYS A 179 -10.97 -10.47 -6.50
N CYS A 180 -9.79 -10.50 -7.09
CA CYS A 180 -8.91 -9.34 -7.21
C CYS A 180 -8.20 -9.34 -8.56
N ILE A 181 -7.72 -8.17 -8.97
CA ILE A 181 -6.89 -8.03 -10.17
C ILE A 181 -5.49 -7.63 -9.73
N LEU A 182 -4.51 -8.44 -10.10
CA LEU A 182 -3.10 -8.21 -9.85
C LEU A 182 -2.41 -7.77 -11.12
N GLN A 183 -1.74 -6.62 -11.07
CA GLN A 183 -0.86 -6.12 -12.12
C GLN A 183 0.58 -6.12 -11.61
N LEU A 184 1.47 -6.73 -12.36
CA LEU A 184 2.90 -6.76 -12.08
C LEU A 184 3.64 -6.15 -13.27
N ARG A 185 4.69 -5.38 -13.01
CA ARG A 185 5.52 -4.81 -14.07
C ARG A 185 6.11 -5.91 -14.95
N GLY A 186 5.93 -5.78 -16.26
CA GLY A 186 6.46 -6.72 -17.25
C GLY A 186 5.67 -8.01 -17.45
N VAL A 187 4.53 -8.17 -16.78
CA VAL A 187 3.67 -9.34 -16.89
C VAL A 187 2.23 -8.92 -17.22
N ARG A 188 1.49 -9.79 -17.92
CA ARG A 188 0.06 -9.55 -18.16
C ARG A 188 -0.71 -9.55 -16.84
N PRO A 189 -1.78 -8.76 -16.73
CA PRO A 189 -2.64 -8.75 -15.55
C PRO A 189 -3.24 -10.13 -15.23
N PHE A 190 -3.45 -10.40 -13.96
CA PHE A 190 -4.07 -11.64 -13.47
C PHE A 190 -5.39 -11.32 -12.77
N LEU A 191 -6.43 -12.09 -13.11
CA LEU A 191 -7.62 -12.20 -12.29
C LEU A 191 -7.38 -13.36 -11.30
N SER A 192 -7.45 -13.09 -10.01
CA SER A 192 -7.14 -14.07 -8.96
C SER A 192 -8.20 -14.05 -7.86
N ASP A 193 -8.21 -15.11 -7.07
CA ASP A 193 -9.00 -15.16 -5.85
C ASP A 193 -8.28 -14.38 -4.73
N LYS A 194 -9.06 -13.69 -3.89
CA LYS A 194 -8.53 -13.12 -2.65
C LYS A 194 -8.17 -14.26 -1.70
N TYR A 195 -7.07 -14.07 -0.98
CA TYR A 195 -6.67 -15.05 0.04
C TYR A 195 -7.68 -15.08 1.19
N ASP A 196 -8.12 -16.28 1.54
CA ASP A 196 -8.96 -16.48 2.71
C ASP A 196 -8.10 -16.45 3.99
N LEU A 197 -8.23 -15.35 4.74
CA LEU A 197 -7.46 -15.12 5.97
C LEU A 197 -7.67 -16.22 7.02
N THR A 198 -8.81 -16.88 7.02
CA THR A 198 -9.11 -17.95 7.98
C THR A 198 -8.20 -19.17 7.79
N GLN A 199 -7.61 -19.34 6.60
CA GLN A 199 -6.68 -20.41 6.29
C GLN A 199 -5.23 -20.09 6.70
N HIS A 200 -4.95 -18.85 7.12
CA HIS A 200 -3.61 -18.48 7.54
C HIS A 200 -3.23 -19.13 8.87
N PRO A 201 -2.05 -19.75 9.02
CA PRO A 201 -1.63 -20.43 10.25
C PRO A 201 -1.69 -19.55 11.52
N ASN A 202 -1.53 -18.25 11.35
CA ASN A 202 -1.55 -17.27 12.44
C ASN A 202 -2.94 -16.67 12.69
N TYR A 203 -3.98 -17.05 11.93
CA TYR A 203 -5.34 -16.54 12.11
C TYR A 203 -5.83 -16.73 13.55
N LYS A 204 -5.47 -17.86 14.18
CA LYS A 204 -5.78 -18.17 15.58
C LYS A 204 -5.28 -17.15 16.62
N TYR A 205 -4.37 -16.25 16.24
CA TYR A 205 -3.84 -15.19 17.11
C TYR A 205 -4.51 -13.85 16.87
N THR A 206 -5.43 -13.74 15.93
CA THR A 206 -6.16 -12.49 15.65
C THR A 206 -7.34 -12.33 16.60
N SER A 207 -7.78 -11.08 16.79
CA SER A 207 -8.99 -10.77 17.54
C SER A 207 -10.26 -11.31 16.90
N ASP A 208 -10.25 -11.49 15.56
CA ASP A 208 -11.38 -12.05 14.82
C ASP A 208 -11.60 -13.52 15.13
N TYR A 209 -10.54 -14.26 15.46
CA TYR A 209 -10.64 -15.65 15.90
C TYR A 209 -11.08 -15.75 17.37
N ASP A 210 -10.46 -14.99 18.25
CA ASP A 210 -10.81 -14.93 19.68
C ASP A 210 -10.64 -13.48 20.18
N PRO A 211 -11.72 -12.82 20.64
CA PRO A 211 -11.66 -11.48 21.20
C PRO A 211 -10.61 -11.27 22.31
N LYS A 212 -10.19 -12.36 22.99
CA LYS A 212 -9.12 -12.31 24.00
C LYS A 212 -7.75 -11.98 23.41
N ASN A 213 -7.57 -12.17 22.10
CA ASN A 213 -6.33 -11.81 21.41
C ASN A 213 -6.23 -10.30 21.11
N ALA A 214 -7.31 -9.53 21.32
CA ALA A 214 -7.28 -8.09 21.14
C ALA A 214 -6.22 -7.45 22.05
N LEU A 215 -5.41 -6.54 21.49
CA LEU A 215 -4.44 -5.78 22.26
C LEU A 215 -5.17 -4.77 23.15
N ASP A 216 -5.01 -4.92 24.46
CA ASP A 216 -5.46 -3.96 25.45
C ASP A 216 -4.31 -2.97 25.73
N ILE A 217 -4.38 -1.81 25.08
CA ILE A 217 -3.35 -0.76 25.18
C ILE A 217 -3.17 -0.29 26.61
N GLU A 218 -4.26 -0.15 27.38
CA GLU A 218 -4.18 0.30 28.78
C GLU A 218 -3.44 -0.70 29.65
N LYS A 219 -3.74 -1.99 29.47
CA LYS A 219 -2.98 -3.06 30.17
C LYS A 219 -1.54 -3.12 29.73
N PHE A 220 -1.27 -2.86 28.46
CA PHE A 220 0.09 -2.86 27.92
C PHE A 220 0.90 -1.71 28.52
N LEU A 221 0.37 -0.49 28.54
CA LEU A 221 1.03 0.70 29.10
C LEU A 221 1.19 0.62 30.63
N ASN A 222 0.20 0.02 31.32
CA ASN A 222 0.27 -0.18 32.77
C ASN A 222 1.04 -1.44 33.19
N ARG A 223 1.62 -2.16 32.24
CA ARG A 223 2.45 -3.32 32.53
C ARG A 223 3.73 -2.83 33.21
N LYS A 224 3.83 -3.05 34.52
CA LYS A 224 5.08 -2.80 35.25
C LYS A 224 6.18 -3.60 34.56
N GLU A 225 7.15 -2.92 33.95
CA GLU A 225 8.31 -3.59 33.43
C GLU A 225 8.94 -4.46 34.53
N LYS A 226 9.11 -5.73 34.25
CA LYS A 226 9.88 -6.58 35.13
C LYS A 226 11.33 -6.18 34.95
N ILE A 227 11.84 -5.44 35.90
CA ILE A 227 13.25 -5.08 36.00
C ILE A 227 14.06 -6.40 36.03
N HIS A 228 14.91 -6.60 35.04
CA HIS A 228 15.78 -7.76 35.01
C HIS A 228 16.93 -7.52 36.01
N PRO A 229 17.42 -8.52 36.74
CA PRO A 229 18.53 -8.34 37.70
C PRO A 229 19.81 -7.75 37.09
N ASP A 230 19.99 -7.91 35.78
CA ASP A 230 21.15 -7.43 35.03
C ASP A 230 20.95 -6.04 34.42
N ASP A 231 19.78 -5.40 34.61
CA ASP A 231 19.53 -4.06 34.11
C ASP A 231 20.34 -3.03 34.87
N THR A 232 21.14 -2.25 34.17
CA THR A 232 21.89 -1.13 34.77
C THR A 232 21.00 0.10 34.81
N PHE A 233 20.73 0.62 36.02
CA PHE A 233 19.93 1.84 36.19
C PHE A 233 20.86 3.02 36.44
N ILE A 234 20.57 4.14 35.77
CA ILE A 234 21.11 5.44 36.15
C ILE A 234 20.04 6.10 37.04
N MET A 235 20.33 6.22 38.33
CA MET A 235 19.50 7.04 39.21
C MET A 235 19.71 8.51 38.85
N VAL A 236 18.72 9.14 38.28
CA VAL A 236 18.68 10.60 38.05
C VAL A 236 18.06 11.21 39.31
N ASP A 237 18.84 12.00 40.03
CA ASP A 237 18.33 12.79 41.13
C ASP A 237 17.41 13.88 40.59
N THR A 238 16.11 13.78 40.90
CA THR A 238 15.11 14.71 40.41
C THR A 238 15.29 16.13 40.93
N ASP A 239 16.02 16.31 42.03
CA ASP A 239 16.34 17.61 42.64
C ASP A 239 17.43 18.37 41.82
N SER A 240 18.08 17.70 40.87
CA SER A 240 19.11 18.28 40.02
C SER A 240 18.58 18.74 38.64
N LEU A 241 17.28 18.53 38.33
CA LEU A 241 16.67 18.97 37.10
C LEU A 241 16.31 20.46 37.17
N PRO A 242 16.63 21.27 36.12
CA PRO A 242 16.19 22.67 36.08
C PRO A 242 14.65 22.75 36.10
N PRO A 243 14.05 23.74 36.78
CA PRO A 243 12.60 23.90 36.78
C PRO A 243 12.08 24.14 35.35
N ALA A 244 10.93 23.52 35.05
CA ALA A 244 10.27 23.53 33.74
C ALA A 244 9.84 24.93 33.30
#